data_1df8f4b3f3f8d000bd13294a8418aafe
#
_entry.id   1df8f4b3f3f8d000bd13294a8418aafe
#
_cell.length_a   1.000
_cell.length_b   1.000
_cell.length_c   1.000
_cell.angle_alpha   90.00
_cell.angle_beta   90.00
_cell.angle_gamma   90.00
#
_symmetry.space_group_name_H-M   'P 1'
#
loop_
_entity.id
_entity.type
_entity.pdbx_description
1 polymer ?
#
loop_
_entity_poly.entity_id
_entity_poly.type
_entity_poly.pdbx_seq_one_letter_code
_entity_poly.pdbx_strand_id
1 'polypeptide(L)'
;MSELNFYLLQINDALFPIGAYSHSQGLETYIQRGIVHDEATAKEYIHHKIRWNLAFTELLAARLSYLAAADGDLEQPLSIEEILEASRIPMEQREAARKMGSRFAKTIEKLELPVTKEENGIFRRYLTARKGQAINHCCIYGVFCAAMNIPLADALSHYLYAQTSAIVTNCVKTIPLSQSAGQQLLGGCYAEFAEILKDLEHRSAEDLCLSAPGFDIRGIQHETLYSRLYMS
;
A
#
# COMPACT_ATOMS: atom_id res chain seq x y z
N MET A 1 24.48 9.59 2.64
CA MET A 1 23.26 8.88 2.22
C MET A 1 23.72 7.55 1.62
N SER A 2 23.20 6.42 2.08
CA SER A 2 23.56 5.12 1.53
C SER A 2 22.82 4.88 0.21
N GLU A 3 23.34 4.03 -0.67
CA GLU A 3 22.68 3.60 -1.90
C GLU A 3 21.29 3.03 -1.64
N LEU A 4 21.10 2.38 -0.49
CA LEU A 4 19.81 1.85 -0.03
C LEU A 4 18.69 2.92 0.02
N ASN A 5 19.04 4.16 0.40
CA ASN A 5 18.06 5.24 0.44
C ASN A 5 17.53 5.60 -0.96
N PHE A 6 18.38 5.52 -1.99
CA PHE A 6 17.95 5.79 -3.36
C PHE A 6 17.04 4.68 -3.89
N TYR A 7 17.31 3.41 -3.58
CA TYR A 7 16.39 2.32 -3.91
C TYR A 7 15.03 2.50 -3.22
N LEU A 8 15.04 2.90 -1.94
CA LEU A 8 13.82 3.14 -1.18
C LEU A 8 12.99 4.29 -1.78
N LEU A 9 13.64 5.39 -2.17
CA LEU A 9 13.00 6.49 -2.90
C LEU A 9 12.43 6.02 -4.24
N GLN A 10 13.19 5.23 -5.01
CA GLN A 10 12.81 4.76 -6.33
C GLN A 10 11.57 3.86 -6.28
N ILE A 11 11.50 2.89 -5.36
CA ILE A 11 10.36 1.96 -5.28
C ILE A 11 9.08 2.61 -4.72
N ASN A 12 9.21 3.76 -4.07
CA ASN A 12 8.09 4.56 -3.56
C ASN A 12 7.76 5.77 -4.46
N ASP A 13 8.47 5.95 -5.56
CA ASP A 13 8.19 7.02 -6.52
C ASP A 13 6.85 6.79 -7.24
N ALA A 14 6.10 7.87 -7.45
CA ALA A 14 4.81 7.82 -8.11
C ALA A 14 4.88 7.26 -9.55
N LEU A 15 6.04 7.34 -10.21
CA LEU A 15 6.30 6.80 -11.54
C LEU A 15 6.82 5.37 -11.52
N PHE A 16 7.04 4.78 -10.32
CA PHE A 16 7.44 3.38 -10.26
C PHE A 16 6.35 2.50 -10.90
N PRO A 17 6.68 1.61 -11.89
CA PRO A 17 5.70 1.10 -12.83
C PRO A 17 4.86 -0.06 -12.28
N ILE A 18 4.26 0.12 -11.11
CA ILE A 18 3.29 -0.82 -10.52
C ILE A 18 1.84 -0.51 -10.92
N GLY A 19 1.58 0.70 -11.44
CA GLY A 19 0.25 1.13 -11.88
C GLY A 19 -0.66 1.64 -10.77
N ALA A 20 -0.13 2.03 -9.63
CA ALA A 20 -0.90 2.53 -8.49
C ALA A 20 -1.76 3.77 -8.83
N TYR A 21 -1.29 4.61 -9.75
CA TYR A 21 -1.96 5.85 -10.17
C TYR A 21 -3.33 5.65 -10.83
N SER A 22 -3.65 4.44 -11.27
CA SER A 22 -4.93 4.11 -11.93
C SER A 22 -6.03 3.66 -10.96
N HIS A 23 -5.77 3.68 -9.67
CA HIS A 23 -6.66 3.16 -8.64
C HIS A 23 -7.01 4.22 -7.60
N SER A 24 -8.31 4.51 -7.42
CA SER A 24 -8.81 5.40 -6.37
C SER A 24 -9.08 4.71 -5.04
N GLN A 25 -9.10 3.37 -5.07
CA GLN A 25 -9.45 2.53 -3.93
C GLN A 25 -10.82 2.90 -3.31
N GLY A 26 -11.81 3.18 -4.16
CA GLY A 26 -13.17 3.51 -3.77
C GLY A 26 -13.43 5.00 -3.50
N LEU A 27 -12.42 5.88 -3.52
CA LEU A 27 -12.61 7.33 -3.31
C LEU A 27 -13.64 7.92 -4.28
N GLU A 28 -13.63 7.50 -5.53
CA GLU A 28 -14.53 8.01 -6.56
C GLU A 28 -16.01 7.82 -6.18
N THR A 29 -16.34 6.73 -5.48
CA THR A 29 -17.70 6.51 -4.95
C THR A 29 -18.07 7.53 -3.88
N TYR A 30 -17.14 7.88 -2.98
CA TYR A 30 -17.38 8.92 -1.97
C TYR A 30 -17.66 10.28 -2.63
N ILE A 31 -16.92 10.60 -3.69
CA ILE A 31 -17.06 11.86 -4.43
C ILE A 31 -18.40 11.91 -5.18
N GLN A 32 -18.75 10.85 -5.93
CA GLN A 32 -20.02 10.82 -6.68
C GLN A 32 -21.25 10.84 -5.78
N ARG A 33 -21.11 10.40 -4.53
CA ARG A 33 -22.17 10.49 -3.51
C ARG A 33 -22.18 11.82 -2.75
N GLY A 34 -21.30 12.76 -3.08
CA GLY A 34 -21.21 14.06 -2.42
C GLY A 34 -20.72 13.99 -0.97
N ILE A 35 -20.10 12.87 -0.56
CA ILE A 35 -19.54 12.70 0.79
C ILE A 35 -18.19 13.41 0.90
N VAL A 36 -17.39 13.31 -0.17
CA VAL A 36 -16.09 13.99 -0.29
C VAL A 36 -16.19 14.96 -1.46
N HIS A 37 -16.14 16.26 -1.19
CA HIS A 37 -16.43 17.29 -2.21
C HIS A 37 -15.64 18.59 -2.05
N ASP A 38 -14.92 18.76 -0.94
CA ASP A 38 -14.10 19.93 -0.62
C ASP A 38 -12.85 19.54 0.19
N GLU A 39 -12.04 20.53 0.56
CA GLU A 39 -10.81 20.32 1.33
C GLU A 39 -11.07 19.73 2.72
N ALA A 40 -12.11 20.18 3.40
CA ALA A 40 -12.43 19.72 4.76
C ALA A 40 -12.84 18.23 4.76
N THR A 41 -13.73 17.85 3.86
CA THR A 41 -14.18 16.46 3.70
C THR A 41 -13.10 15.56 3.12
N ALA A 42 -12.21 16.08 2.25
CA ALA A 42 -11.04 15.35 1.79
C ALA A 42 -10.06 15.06 2.92
N LYS A 43 -9.82 16.05 3.80
CA LYS A 43 -8.99 15.88 4.99
C LYS A 43 -9.52 14.77 5.89
N GLU A 44 -10.80 14.80 6.21
CA GLU A 44 -11.46 13.78 7.04
C GLU A 44 -11.35 12.38 6.40
N TYR A 45 -11.62 12.27 5.10
CA TYR A 45 -11.46 11.02 4.35
C TYR A 45 -10.02 10.47 4.44
N ILE A 46 -9.02 11.32 4.20
CA ILE A 46 -7.60 10.92 4.25
C ILE A 46 -7.25 10.39 5.64
N HIS A 47 -7.59 11.13 6.71
CA HIS A 47 -7.34 10.71 8.07
C HIS A 47 -7.97 9.34 8.38
N HIS A 48 -9.25 9.15 8.07
CA HIS A 48 -9.92 7.86 8.29
C HIS A 48 -9.31 6.74 7.45
N LYS A 49 -8.94 7.02 6.20
CA LYS A 49 -8.34 6.02 5.30
C LYS A 49 -6.99 5.54 5.80
N ILE A 50 -6.10 6.44 6.23
CA ILE A 50 -4.78 6.04 6.71
C ILE A 50 -4.84 5.37 8.09
N ARG A 51 -5.68 5.88 9.01
CA ARG A 51 -5.73 5.43 10.40
C ARG A 51 -6.50 4.12 10.60
N TRP A 52 -7.63 3.95 9.91
CA TRP A 52 -8.55 2.83 10.15
C TRP A 52 -8.59 1.79 9.04
N ASN A 53 -7.98 2.06 7.89
CA ASN A 53 -7.91 1.10 6.81
C ASN A 53 -6.44 0.75 6.47
N LEU A 54 -5.66 1.69 5.94
CA LEU A 54 -4.29 1.44 5.52
C LEU A 54 -3.42 0.89 6.66
N ALA A 55 -3.55 1.41 7.89
CA ALA A 55 -2.76 0.99 9.04
C ALA A 55 -2.97 -0.49 9.40
N PHE A 56 -4.20 -1.00 9.30
CA PHE A 56 -4.56 -2.39 9.66
C PHE A 56 -4.54 -3.37 8.47
N THR A 57 -4.32 -2.88 7.27
CA THR A 57 -4.25 -3.71 6.07
C THR A 57 -2.83 -3.68 5.50
N GLU A 58 -2.57 -2.83 4.53
CA GLU A 58 -1.33 -2.83 3.76
C GLU A 58 -0.10 -2.51 4.62
N LEU A 59 -0.19 -1.53 5.54
CA LEU A 59 0.97 -1.13 6.33
C LEU A 59 1.36 -2.20 7.36
N LEU A 60 0.36 -2.78 8.05
CA LEU A 60 0.60 -3.88 8.98
C LEU A 60 1.13 -5.13 8.26
N ALA A 61 0.56 -5.47 7.10
CA ALA A 61 1.03 -6.57 6.28
C ALA A 61 2.49 -6.37 5.82
N ALA A 62 2.86 -5.15 5.40
CA ALA A 62 4.24 -4.83 5.03
C ALA A 62 5.21 -5.02 6.21
N ARG A 63 4.82 -4.55 7.40
CA ARG A 63 5.62 -4.71 8.62
C ARG A 63 5.80 -6.19 8.99
N LEU A 64 4.72 -6.94 9.06
CA LEU A 64 4.77 -8.36 9.46
C LEU A 64 5.57 -9.19 8.45
N SER A 65 5.37 -8.93 7.15
CA SER A 65 6.15 -9.59 6.09
C SER A 65 7.63 -9.22 6.14
N TYR A 66 7.96 -7.98 6.49
CA TYR A 66 9.34 -7.55 6.69
C TYR A 66 9.98 -8.31 7.86
N LEU A 67 9.34 -8.33 9.03
CA LEU A 67 9.89 -8.97 10.23
C LEU A 67 10.13 -10.45 10.01
N ALA A 68 9.15 -11.17 9.47
CA ALA A 68 9.28 -12.57 9.16
C ALA A 68 10.42 -12.84 8.15
N ALA A 69 10.50 -12.02 7.08
CA ALA A 69 11.55 -12.15 6.09
C ALA A 69 12.95 -11.88 6.69
N ALA A 70 13.08 -10.92 7.60
CA ALA A 70 14.34 -10.63 8.30
C ALA A 70 14.79 -11.80 9.19
N ASP A 71 13.84 -12.54 9.78
CA ASP A 71 14.09 -13.75 10.56
C ASP A 71 14.26 -15.01 9.67
N GLY A 72 14.15 -14.87 8.34
CA GLY A 72 14.26 -15.98 7.40
C GLY A 72 13.01 -16.88 7.33
N ASP A 73 11.93 -16.47 8.01
CA ASP A 73 10.63 -17.15 7.98
C ASP A 73 9.89 -16.80 6.67
N LEU A 74 9.52 -17.83 5.93
CA LEU A 74 8.75 -17.72 4.69
C LEU A 74 7.26 -18.00 4.91
N GLU A 75 6.88 -18.80 5.89
CA GLU A 75 5.51 -19.24 6.11
C GLU A 75 4.61 -18.08 6.51
N GLN A 76 5.10 -17.17 7.36
CA GLN A 76 4.31 -16.05 7.82
C GLN A 76 3.95 -15.07 6.68
N PRO A 77 4.86 -14.60 5.80
CA PRO A 77 4.48 -13.79 4.64
C PRO A 77 3.48 -14.47 3.71
N LEU A 78 3.59 -15.79 3.53
CA LEU A 78 2.63 -16.55 2.72
C LEU A 78 1.24 -16.59 3.37
N SER A 79 1.17 -16.77 4.69
CA SER A 79 -0.09 -16.72 5.45
C SER A 79 -0.73 -15.33 5.38
N ILE A 80 0.06 -14.25 5.48
CA ILE A 80 -0.42 -12.86 5.36
C ILE A 80 -1.03 -12.62 3.98
N GLU A 81 -0.42 -13.15 2.91
CA GLU A 81 -0.96 -13.08 1.54
C GLU A 81 -2.37 -13.69 1.47
N GLU A 82 -2.58 -14.86 2.06
CA GLU A 82 -3.87 -15.54 2.05
C GLU A 82 -4.93 -14.77 2.85
N ILE A 83 -4.55 -14.19 3.99
CA ILE A 83 -5.44 -13.34 4.80
C ILE A 83 -5.87 -12.10 4.02
N LEU A 84 -4.92 -11.38 3.41
CA LEU A 84 -5.22 -10.19 2.60
C LEU A 84 -6.12 -10.52 1.42
N GLU A 85 -5.85 -11.63 0.75
CA GLU A 85 -6.62 -12.09 -0.39
C GLU A 85 -8.08 -12.41 -0.01
N ALA A 86 -8.26 -13.10 1.11
CA ALA A 86 -9.58 -13.47 1.63
C ALA A 86 -10.36 -12.26 2.17
N SER A 87 -9.66 -11.30 2.81
CA SER A 87 -10.27 -10.17 3.50
C SER A 87 -10.66 -9.02 2.57
N ARG A 88 -10.04 -8.91 1.39
CA ARG A 88 -10.32 -7.81 0.46
C ARG A 88 -11.58 -8.11 -0.36
N ILE A 89 -12.73 -7.68 0.17
CA ILE A 89 -14.05 -7.96 -0.39
C ILE A 89 -14.27 -7.32 -1.78
N PRO A 90 -13.97 -6.01 -2.01
CA PRO A 90 -14.16 -5.40 -3.32
C PRO A 90 -13.27 -6.05 -4.38
N MET A 91 -13.88 -6.61 -5.42
CA MET A 91 -13.19 -7.37 -6.47
C MET A 91 -12.14 -6.53 -7.22
N GLU A 92 -12.49 -5.31 -7.60
CA GLU A 92 -11.57 -4.41 -8.33
C GLU A 92 -10.34 -4.06 -7.49
N GLN A 93 -10.51 -3.83 -6.19
CA GLN A 93 -9.38 -3.54 -5.29
C GLN A 93 -8.50 -4.78 -5.07
N ARG A 94 -9.10 -5.97 -4.97
CA ARG A 94 -8.35 -7.23 -4.87
C ARG A 94 -7.52 -7.48 -6.13
N GLU A 95 -8.10 -7.31 -7.30
CA GLU A 95 -7.36 -7.44 -8.56
C GLU A 95 -6.28 -6.36 -8.74
N ALA A 96 -6.54 -5.13 -8.31
CA ALA A 96 -5.54 -4.06 -8.32
C ALA A 96 -4.32 -4.43 -7.48
N ALA A 97 -4.53 -4.91 -6.26
CA ALA A 97 -3.45 -5.33 -5.37
C ALA A 97 -2.59 -6.45 -5.97
N ARG A 98 -3.23 -7.47 -6.58
CA ARG A 98 -2.55 -8.56 -7.31
C ARG A 98 -1.70 -8.04 -8.47
N LYS A 99 -2.27 -7.14 -9.28
CA LYS A 99 -1.58 -6.53 -10.42
C LYS A 99 -0.38 -5.71 -9.98
N MET A 100 -0.54 -4.89 -8.94
CA MET A 100 0.54 -4.07 -8.39
C MET A 100 1.68 -4.93 -7.84
N GLY A 101 1.39 -5.95 -7.05
CA GLY A 101 2.40 -6.86 -6.51
C GLY A 101 3.16 -7.62 -7.62
N SER A 102 2.43 -8.15 -8.60
CA SER A 102 3.04 -8.85 -9.74
C SER A 102 3.90 -7.93 -10.59
N ARG A 103 3.50 -6.66 -10.78
CA ARG A 103 4.31 -5.66 -11.50
C ARG A 103 5.54 -5.24 -10.71
N PHE A 104 5.40 -5.10 -9.39
CA PHE A 104 6.54 -4.84 -8.50
C PHE A 104 7.59 -5.93 -8.64
N ALA A 105 7.21 -7.22 -8.49
CA ALA A 105 8.11 -8.35 -8.68
C ALA A 105 8.87 -8.28 -10.01
N LYS A 106 8.13 -8.14 -11.12
CA LYS A 106 8.72 -8.07 -12.47
C LYS A 106 9.65 -6.87 -12.66
N THR A 107 9.34 -5.73 -12.04
CA THR A 107 10.17 -4.53 -12.15
C THR A 107 11.46 -4.70 -11.36
N ILE A 108 11.38 -5.21 -10.13
CA ILE A 108 12.57 -5.50 -9.32
C ILE A 108 13.50 -6.51 -10.01
N GLU A 109 12.94 -7.57 -10.62
CA GLU A 109 13.75 -8.52 -11.40
C GLU A 109 14.47 -7.86 -12.58
N LYS A 110 13.81 -6.93 -13.30
CA LYS A 110 14.42 -6.19 -14.42
C LYS A 110 15.50 -5.19 -13.99
N LEU A 111 15.44 -4.69 -12.77
CA LEU A 111 16.47 -3.78 -12.23
C LEU A 111 17.74 -4.52 -11.84
N GLU A 112 17.74 -5.87 -11.85
CA GLU A 112 18.89 -6.72 -11.54
C GLU A 112 19.60 -6.37 -10.23
N LEU A 113 18.82 -5.99 -9.22
CA LEU A 113 19.34 -5.61 -7.91
C LEU A 113 20.02 -6.80 -7.23
N PRO A 114 20.94 -6.58 -6.26
CA PRO A 114 21.63 -7.66 -5.56
C PRO A 114 20.69 -8.75 -5.05
N VAL A 115 19.57 -8.38 -4.46
CA VAL A 115 18.53 -9.27 -3.92
C VAL A 115 17.95 -10.25 -4.96
N THR A 116 18.00 -9.91 -6.25
CA THR A 116 17.52 -10.79 -7.33
C THR A 116 18.56 -11.82 -7.77
N LYS A 117 19.83 -11.64 -7.39
CA LYS A 117 20.96 -12.50 -7.76
C LYS A 117 21.24 -13.58 -6.72
N GLU A 118 20.68 -13.43 -5.51
CA GLU A 118 20.82 -14.41 -4.43
C GLU A 118 19.81 -15.55 -4.61
N GLU A 119 20.22 -16.67 -5.21
CA GLU A 119 19.32 -17.79 -5.52
C GLU A 119 18.59 -18.36 -4.31
N ASN A 120 19.25 -18.44 -3.15
CA ASN A 120 18.69 -18.92 -1.89
C ASN A 120 18.23 -17.80 -0.94
N GLY A 121 18.29 -16.54 -1.37
CA GLY A 121 17.82 -15.39 -0.61
C GLY A 121 16.31 -15.41 -0.36
N ILE A 122 15.88 -14.81 0.74
CA ILE A 122 14.46 -14.83 1.15
C ILE A 122 13.54 -14.26 0.06
N PHE A 123 13.96 -13.23 -0.67
CA PHE A 123 13.19 -12.64 -1.75
C PHE A 123 12.93 -13.63 -2.91
N ARG A 124 13.96 -14.35 -3.34
CA ARG A 124 13.85 -15.38 -4.39
C ARG A 124 13.00 -16.56 -3.95
N ARG A 125 13.16 -17.02 -2.72
CA ARG A 125 12.34 -18.08 -2.11
C ARG A 125 10.86 -17.66 -2.07
N TYR A 126 10.57 -16.43 -1.67
CA TYR A 126 9.22 -15.90 -1.67
C TYR A 126 8.60 -15.84 -3.08
N LEU A 127 9.33 -15.32 -4.08
CA LEU A 127 8.84 -15.31 -5.46
C LEU A 127 8.59 -16.71 -6.01
N THR A 128 9.44 -17.68 -5.65
CA THR A 128 9.28 -19.08 -6.04
C THR A 128 8.03 -19.69 -5.42
N ALA A 129 7.80 -19.46 -4.14
CA ALA A 129 6.63 -19.95 -3.43
C ALA A 129 5.31 -19.35 -3.96
N ARG A 130 5.34 -18.08 -4.41
CA ARG A 130 4.18 -17.39 -4.99
C ARG A 130 4.02 -17.55 -6.51
N LYS A 131 4.83 -18.41 -7.14
CA LYS A 131 4.76 -18.63 -8.58
C LYS A 131 3.36 -19.13 -9.01
N GLY A 132 2.71 -18.38 -9.87
CA GLY A 132 1.34 -18.69 -10.35
C GLY A 132 0.22 -18.31 -9.37
N GLN A 133 0.55 -17.69 -8.26
CA GLN A 133 -0.41 -17.21 -7.24
C GLN A 133 -0.45 -15.69 -7.20
N ALA A 134 -1.43 -15.13 -6.47
CA ALA A 134 -1.51 -13.71 -6.22
C ALA A 134 -0.32 -13.24 -5.37
N ILE A 135 0.19 -12.04 -5.65
CA ILE A 135 1.19 -11.34 -4.84
C ILE A 135 0.61 -9.98 -4.49
N ASN A 136 0.45 -9.68 -3.21
CA ASN A 136 0.05 -8.36 -2.75
C ASN A 136 1.27 -7.44 -2.63
N HIS A 137 1.12 -6.20 -3.11
CA HIS A 137 2.22 -5.23 -3.15
C HIS A 137 2.85 -4.98 -1.76
N CYS A 138 2.04 -4.88 -0.71
CA CYS A 138 2.53 -4.65 0.64
C CYS A 138 3.41 -5.80 1.17
N CYS A 139 3.05 -7.07 0.89
CA CYS A 139 3.83 -8.21 1.33
C CYS A 139 5.18 -8.28 0.62
N ILE A 140 5.17 -8.22 -0.72
CA ILE A 140 6.43 -8.25 -1.48
C ILE A 140 7.32 -7.05 -1.19
N TYR A 141 6.73 -5.87 -0.91
CA TYR A 141 7.47 -4.68 -0.48
C TYR A 141 8.19 -4.93 0.86
N GLY A 142 7.48 -5.49 1.86
CA GLY A 142 8.08 -5.84 3.15
C GLY A 142 9.23 -6.85 3.00
N VAL A 143 9.00 -7.95 2.27
CA VAL A 143 10.02 -8.97 1.99
C VAL A 143 11.22 -8.38 1.24
N PHE A 144 10.98 -7.52 0.25
CA PHE A 144 12.05 -6.84 -0.50
C PHE A 144 12.89 -5.94 0.40
N CYS A 145 12.25 -5.09 1.21
CA CYS A 145 12.97 -4.18 2.12
C CYS A 145 13.82 -4.94 3.14
N ALA A 146 13.32 -6.04 3.70
CA ALA A 146 14.09 -6.91 4.58
C ALA A 146 15.29 -7.54 3.87
N ALA A 147 15.07 -8.12 2.69
CA ALA A 147 16.14 -8.74 1.89
C ALA A 147 17.24 -7.75 1.48
N MET A 148 16.86 -6.48 1.25
CA MET A 148 17.80 -5.38 0.95
C MET A 148 18.45 -4.78 2.20
N ASN A 149 18.12 -5.26 3.41
CA ASN A 149 18.57 -4.67 4.68
C ASN A 149 18.23 -3.18 4.83
N ILE A 150 17.09 -2.74 4.26
CA ILE A 150 16.56 -1.40 4.46
C ILE A 150 15.99 -1.34 5.89
N PRO A 151 16.33 -0.34 6.72
CA PRO A 151 15.78 -0.25 8.08
C PRO A 151 14.25 -0.25 8.08
N LEU A 152 13.63 -1.02 8.97
CA LEU A 152 12.17 -1.16 9.05
C LEU A 152 11.45 0.18 9.18
N ALA A 153 11.97 1.07 10.03
CA ALA A 153 11.38 2.40 10.23
C ALA A 153 11.36 3.23 8.95
N ASP A 154 12.45 3.17 8.15
CA ASP A 154 12.54 3.86 6.87
C ASP A 154 11.59 3.23 5.85
N ALA A 155 11.55 1.90 5.76
CA ALA A 155 10.64 1.19 4.88
C ALA A 155 9.18 1.56 5.13
N LEU A 156 8.73 1.51 6.39
CA LEU A 156 7.34 1.79 6.75
C LEU A 156 6.97 3.27 6.60
N SER A 157 7.87 4.20 6.96
CA SER A 157 7.61 5.63 6.81
C SER A 157 7.48 6.05 5.35
N HIS A 158 8.34 5.52 4.46
CA HIS A 158 8.25 5.80 3.03
C HIS A 158 7.03 5.15 2.40
N TYR A 159 6.68 3.94 2.80
CA TYR A 159 5.45 3.28 2.33
C TYR A 159 4.21 4.09 2.71
N LEU A 160 4.07 4.46 3.98
CA LEU A 160 2.95 5.25 4.49
C LEU A 160 2.85 6.60 3.76
N TYR A 161 3.98 7.29 3.60
CA TYR A 161 4.04 8.54 2.84
C TYR A 161 3.58 8.35 1.39
N ALA A 162 4.12 7.36 0.68
CA ALA A 162 3.79 7.12 -0.72
C ALA A 162 2.30 6.79 -0.93
N GLN A 163 1.72 5.93 -0.07
CA GLN A 163 0.30 5.60 -0.13
C GLN A 163 -0.57 6.82 0.16
N THR A 164 -0.23 7.61 1.18
CA THR A 164 -0.97 8.83 1.51
C THR A 164 -0.87 9.87 0.41
N SER A 165 0.32 10.07 -0.16
CA SER A 165 0.55 10.97 -1.30
C SER A 165 -0.29 10.57 -2.52
N ALA A 166 -0.44 9.27 -2.78
CA ALA A 166 -1.33 8.77 -3.85
C ALA A 166 -2.80 9.09 -3.57
N ILE A 167 -3.27 8.91 -2.33
CA ILE A 167 -4.64 9.25 -1.91
C ILE A 167 -4.88 10.76 -2.09
N VAL A 168 -3.97 11.61 -1.60
CA VAL A 168 -4.05 13.07 -1.76
C VAL A 168 -4.08 13.46 -3.24
N THR A 169 -3.22 12.86 -4.06
CA THR A 169 -3.19 13.11 -5.51
C THR A 169 -4.52 12.76 -6.16
N ASN A 170 -5.15 11.67 -5.75
CA ASN A 170 -6.47 11.29 -6.24
C ASN A 170 -7.55 12.30 -5.81
N CYS A 171 -7.50 12.80 -4.57
CA CYS A 171 -8.38 13.90 -4.13
C CYS A 171 -8.21 15.15 -5.00
N VAL A 172 -6.97 15.60 -5.22
CA VAL A 172 -6.69 16.79 -6.06
C VAL A 172 -7.20 16.62 -7.51
N LYS A 173 -7.11 15.43 -8.07
CA LYS A 173 -7.56 15.16 -9.45
C LYS A 173 -9.08 15.08 -9.60
N THR A 174 -9.79 14.69 -8.56
CA THR A 174 -11.22 14.40 -8.63
C THR A 174 -12.11 15.42 -7.93
N ILE A 175 -11.54 16.22 -7.04
CA ILE A 175 -12.20 17.32 -6.35
C ILE A 175 -11.58 18.63 -6.88
N PRO A 176 -12.30 19.77 -6.92
CA PRO A 176 -11.74 21.04 -7.39
C PRO A 176 -10.76 21.66 -6.37
N LEU A 177 -9.71 20.93 -6.04
CA LEU A 177 -8.64 21.36 -5.13
C LEU A 177 -7.42 21.84 -5.91
N SER A 178 -6.73 22.86 -5.38
CA SER A 178 -5.43 23.26 -5.91
C SER A 178 -4.33 22.26 -5.53
N GLN A 179 -3.26 22.23 -6.32
CA GLN A 179 -2.08 21.43 -5.95
C GLN A 179 -1.48 21.85 -4.61
N SER A 180 -1.52 23.16 -4.30
CA SER A 180 -1.06 23.67 -3.00
C SER A 180 -1.91 23.18 -1.84
N ALA A 181 -3.24 23.12 -2.00
CA ALA A 181 -4.13 22.52 -1.01
C ALA A 181 -3.80 21.03 -0.80
N GLY A 182 -3.52 20.28 -1.87
CA GLY A 182 -3.06 18.90 -1.77
C GLY A 182 -1.78 18.76 -0.93
N GLN A 183 -0.79 19.65 -1.14
CA GLN A 183 0.44 19.63 -0.33
C GLN A 183 0.20 20.00 1.14
N GLN A 184 -0.74 20.90 1.41
CA GLN A 184 -1.15 21.23 2.78
C GLN A 184 -1.84 20.04 3.47
N LEU A 185 -2.72 19.34 2.76
CA LEU A 185 -3.36 18.11 3.25
C LEU A 185 -2.32 17.03 3.57
N LEU A 186 -1.35 16.79 2.68
CA LEU A 186 -0.29 15.82 2.91
C LEU A 186 0.59 16.19 4.11
N GLY A 187 1.04 17.45 4.19
CA GLY A 187 1.83 17.94 5.32
C GLY A 187 1.07 17.87 6.65
N GLY A 188 -0.25 18.06 6.61
CA GLY A 188 -1.12 17.91 7.77
C GLY A 188 -1.20 16.50 8.35
N CYS A 189 -0.78 15.47 7.59
CA CYS A 189 -0.79 14.07 8.04
C CYS A 189 0.48 13.68 8.83
N TYR A 190 1.56 14.48 8.84
CA TYR A 190 2.86 14.03 9.38
C TYR A 190 2.83 13.72 10.88
N ALA A 191 2.09 14.47 11.67
CA ALA A 191 1.93 14.17 13.10
C ALA A 191 1.22 12.82 13.30
N GLU A 192 0.19 12.55 12.50
CA GLU A 192 -0.55 11.29 12.54
C GLU A 192 0.31 10.11 12.05
N PHE A 193 1.20 10.31 11.06
CA PHE A 193 2.15 9.27 10.64
C PHE A 193 3.00 8.76 11.81
N ALA A 194 3.51 9.68 12.65
CA ALA A 194 4.30 9.30 13.81
C ALA A 194 3.47 8.46 14.82
N GLU A 195 2.20 8.83 15.03
CA GLU A 195 1.28 8.08 15.89
C GLU A 195 0.97 6.70 15.31
N ILE A 196 0.65 6.61 14.01
CA ILE A 196 0.35 5.34 13.33
C ILE A 196 1.56 4.41 13.40
N LEU A 197 2.76 4.89 13.09
CA LEU A 197 3.98 4.09 13.10
C LEU A 197 4.31 3.57 14.51
N LYS A 198 4.10 4.40 15.53
CA LYS A 198 4.27 4.01 16.94
C LYS A 198 3.24 2.96 17.38
N ASP A 199 1.97 3.14 17.03
CA ASP A 199 0.90 2.18 17.33
C ASP A 199 1.16 0.84 16.63
N LEU A 200 1.65 0.89 15.41
CA LEU A 200 1.96 -0.28 14.59
C LEU A 200 3.01 -1.21 15.23
N GLU A 201 3.93 -0.68 16.05
CA GLU A 201 4.94 -1.48 16.76
C GLU A 201 4.31 -2.53 17.69
N HIS A 202 3.13 -2.24 18.22
CA HIS A 202 2.39 -3.08 19.16
C HIS A 202 1.34 -3.99 18.51
N ARG A 203 1.14 -3.89 17.17
CA ARG A 203 0.17 -4.69 16.43
C ARG A 203 0.73 -6.05 16.05
N SER A 204 -0.15 -7.04 16.02
CA SER A 204 0.15 -8.42 15.66
C SER A 204 -0.63 -8.86 14.43
N ALA A 205 -0.44 -10.11 14.02
CA ALA A 205 -1.23 -10.72 12.94
C ALA A 205 -2.74 -10.81 13.27
N GLU A 206 -3.12 -10.79 14.55
CA GLU A 206 -4.52 -10.79 14.98
C GLU A 206 -5.23 -9.46 14.66
N ASP A 207 -4.47 -8.37 14.52
CA ASP A 207 -4.99 -7.07 14.13
C ASP A 207 -5.10 -6.90 12.60
N LEU A 208 -4.58 -7.85 11.82
CA LEU A 208 -4.53 -7.74 10.37
C LEU A 208 -5.94 -7.79 9.78
N CYS A 209 -6.22 -6.85 8.88
CA CYS A 209 -7.50 -6.72 8.18
C CYS A 209 -8.69 -6.48 9.11
N LEU A 210 -8.49 -5.81 10.24
CA LEU A 210 -9.60 -5.30 11.02
C LEU A 210 -10.57 -4.53 10.13
N SER A 211 -11.84 -4.85 10.23
CA SER A 211 -12.85 -4.39 9.29
C SER A 211 -13.06 -2.88 9.31
N ALA A 212 -13.04 -2.29 8.14
CA ALA A 212 -13.45 -0.91 7.89
C ALA A 212 -14.60 -0.89 6.87
N PRO A 213 -15.81 -1.36 7.26
CA PRO A 213 -16.89 -1.71 6.34
C PRO A 213 -17.35 -0.54 5.45
N GLY A 214 -17.18 0.70 5.90
CA GLY A 214 -17.46 1.88 5.08
C GLY A 214 -16.60 1.94 3.81
N PHE A 215 -15.32 1.60 3.90
CA PHE A 215 -14.43 1.56 2.74
C PHE A 215 -14.73 0.36 1.83
N ASP A 216 -15.04 -0.80 2.39
CA ASP A 216 -15.41 -1.99 1.61
C ASP A 216 -16.71 -1.76 0.82
N ILE A 217 -17.74 -1.24 1.48
CA ILE A 217 -19.03 -0.92 0.82
C ILE A 217 -18.82 0.05 -0.34
N ARG A 218 -18.01 1.10 -0.15
CA ARG A 218 -17.73 2.07 -1.24
C ARG A 218 -16.89 1.47 -2.35
N GLY A 219 -15.96 0.57 -2.02
CA GLY A 219 -15.21 -0.20 -3.01
C GLY A 219 -16.12 -1.10 -3.85
N ILE A 220 -17.06 -1.83 -3.23
CA ILE A 220 -18.05 -2.65 -3.94
C ILE A 220 -18.94 -1.76 -4.84
N GLN A 221 -19.41 -0.64 -4.33
CA GLN A 221 -20.25 0.28 -5.09
C GLN A 221 -19.51 0.93 -6.26
N HIS A 222 -18.19 1.04 -6.20
CA HIS A 222 -17.36 1.52 -7.30
C HIS A 222 -17.51 0.63 -8.55
N GLU A 223 -17.66 -0.66 -8.38
CA GLU A 223 -17.79 -1.65 -9.47
C GLU A 223 -18.99 -1.37 -10.40
N THR A 224 -20.01 -0.68 -9.89
CA THR A 224 -21.25 -0.36 -10.60
C THR A 224 -21.43 1.11 -10.97
N LEU A 225 -20.41 1.96 -10.78
CA LEU A 225 -20.47 3.35 -11.18
C LEU A 225 -20.60 3.48 -12.70
N TYR A 226 -21.52 4.34 -13.14
CA TYR A 226 -21.79 4.58 -14.57
C TYR A 226 -20.61 5.27 -15.27
N SER A 227 -19.98 6.23 -14.61
CA SER A 227 -18.81 6.96 -15.12
C SER A 227 -17.68 6.87 -14.14
N ARG A 228 -16.49 6.52 -14.63
CA ARG A 228 -15.30 6.28 -13.79
C ARG A 228 -14.04 6.86 -14.43
N LEU A 229 -13.22 7.50 -13.62
CA LEU A 229 -11.86 7.93 -13.98
C LEU A 229 -10.83 6.86 -13.63
N TYR A 230 -11.10 6.08 -12.59
CA TYR A 230 -10.22 5.06 -12.03
C TYR A 230 -10.73 3.64 -12.29
N MET A 231 -9.82 2.69 -12.19
CA MET A 231 -10.11 1.27 -12.38
C MET A 231 -10.65 0.60 -11.11
N SER A 232 -10.44 1.23 -9.92
CA SER A 232 -10.97 0.77 -8.63
C SER A 232 -11.04 1.88 -7.59
#